data_103cc6469dbbb38b28cd6302736a5e6f
#
_entry.id   103cc6469dbbb38b28cd6302736a5e6f
#
_cell.length_a   1.000
_cell.length_b   1.000
_cell.length_c   1.000
_cell.angle_alpha   90.00
_cell.angle_beta   90.00
_cell.angle_gamma   90.00
#
_symmetry.space_group_name_H-M   'P 1'
#
loop_
_entity.id
_entity.type
_entity.pdbx_description
1 polymer ?
#
loop_
_entity_poly.entity_id
_entity_poly.type
_entity_poly.pdbx_seq_one_letter_code
_entity_poly.pdbx_strand_id
1 'polypeptide(L)'
;MYLFGQGTHYDIGKKLGAHFSKDENGLEGVVFDVWAPHAASVAVIGDFNGWNEGANYMERLMPQDIGIFETFIPGVQEGALYKFLIYTYDGKKIYKADPYANSAELRPGTASRVANLSGFRWTDSEWMKARSSGKPFYERPIAIYECHPGSWMRHPGRDDGGMYTYRELAKSLTDYVKDMGYTHVELMGISEYPFDGSWGYQVTGYYAPTSRYGTPKDFMYFVNYLHNNGIGVILDWVPAHFPRDAFGLADFDGQPLYEYADPRKGEHPDWGTKIFDYGKTEVKNFLIGSAVNWEETYHIDGLRVDAVASMLYLDYGKQAGQWVPNEHGGHENTEAIEFFKHINTLMTGRYKNFLMIAEESTAWPKITGDVEKNGLAFSLKWNMGWMHDFLDYMKLDPFFRKDNHNKLTFAMSYNEAERYILVLSHDEVVHLKCSMLNKMPGLGIDKFRNLVAGYVFMMAHSGKKLLFMGQEFAQVQEWSEERELDWYLLANPQHLYVQNVVKSLLHAYTKYPAFYEQDLSWAGFEWINANDNTRSIFSFVRKAKNGKNSILCVVNFTPMHYDDFKVGVISDKRHRLLFASDDPELLKDLAGDGEDQIWPEKRKKYYTPKAEKCDTKDYSIAFPMPAYGAFLFVF
;
A
#
# COMPACT_ATOMS: atom_id res chain seq x y z
N MET A 1 6.04 15.38 29.16
CA MET A 1 6.97 14.39 29.73
C MET A 1 6.29 13.18 30.33
N TYR A 2 5.35 13.32 31.30
CA TYR A 2 4.65 12.15 31.90
C TYR A 2 4.01 11.23 30.84
N LEU A 3 3.24 11.77 29.88
CA LEU A 3 2.61 10.98 28.81
C LEU A 3 3.64 10.28 27.89
N PHE A 4 4.81 10.88 27.69
CA PHE A 4 5.88 10.26 26.90
C PHE A 4 6.41 8.99 27.57
N GLY A 5 6.72 9.06 28.86
CA GLY A 5 7.13 7.87 29.64
C GLY A 5 6.02 6.82 29.79
N GLN A 6 4.74 7.17 29.58
CA GLN A 6 3.63 6.23 29.53
C GLN A 6 3.37 5.66 28.13
N GLY A 7 4.04 6.15 27.08
CA GLY A 7 3.82 5.74 25.70
C GLY A 7 2.48 6.24 25.10
N THR A 8 1.91 7.32 25.66
CA THR A 8 0.59 7.84 25.29
C THR A 8 0.60 9.31 24.85
N HIS A 9 1.76 9.89 24.59
CA HIS A 9 1.89 11.22 24.02
C HIS A 9 1.80 11.18 22.50
N TYR A 10 0.61 10.99 21.95
CA TYR A 10 0.41 10.76 20.52
C TYR A 10 0.81 11.94 19.63
N ASP A 11 0.86 13.15 20.18
CA ASP A 11 1.32 14.38 19.51
C ASP A 11 2.82 14.67 19.78
N ILE A 12 3.62 13.65 20.09
CA ILE A 12 5.03 13.80 20.48
C ILE A 12 5.88 14.51 19.42
N GLY A 13 5.58 14.33 18.15
CA GLY A 13 6.25 15.00 17.03
C GLY A 13 6.04 16.53 17.02
N LYS A 14 5.11 17.07 17.81
CA LYS A 14 4.95 18.53 18.03
C LYS A 14 5.85 19.05 19.17
N LYS A 15 6.48 18.15 19.93
CA LYS A 15 7.41 18.49 21.03
C LYS A 15 8.84 18.11 20.69
N LEU A 16 9.11 16.87 20.30
CA LEU A 16 10.47 16.44 19.93
C LEU A 16 10.75 16.83 18.48
N GLY A 17 12.03 17.15 18.21
CA GLY A 17 12.47 17.64 16.91
C GLY A 17 12.84 19.13 16.94
N ALA A 18 12.74 19.78 15.78
CA ALA A 18 13.04 21.20 15.60
C ALA A 18 11.78 22.01 15.30
N HIS A 19 11.43 22.93 16.21
CA HIS A 19 10.18 23.72 16.14
C HIS A 19 10.43 25.21 16.25
N PHE A 20 9.86 26.00 15.31
CA PHE A 20 9.87 27.46 15.41
C PHE A 20 9.17 27.94 16.67
N SER A 21 9.81 28.82 17.39
CA SER A 21 9.33 29.39 18.65
C SER A 21 9.87 30.79 18.88
N LYS A 22 9.42 31.42 19.97
CA LYS A 22 9.96 32.69 20.48
C LYS A 22 10.43 32.50 21.92
N ASP A 23 11.51 33.15 22.27
CA ASP A 23 11.96 33.22 23.66
C ASP A 23 11.07 34.15 24.51
N GLU A 24 11.40 34.27 25.80
CA GLU A 24 10.67 35.15 26.75
C GLU A 24 10.71 36.63 26.34
N ASN A 25 11.67 37.06 25.56
CA ASN A 25 11.83 38.42 25.05
C ASN A 25 11.16 38.64 23.69
N GLY A 26 10.55 37.60 23.13
CA GLY A 26 9.90 37.62 21.83
C GLY A 26 10.86 37.43 20.63
N LEU A 27 12.12 37.03 20.88
CA LEU A 27 13.09 36.77 19.82
C LEU A 27 12.76 35.45 19.12
N GLU A 28 12.64 35.49 17.79
CA GLU A 28 12.32 34.33 16.96
C GLU A 28 13.52 33.40 16.83
N GLY A 29 13.26 32.09 16.84
CA GLY A 29 14.27 31.04 16.73
C GLY A 29 13.64 29.66 16.64
N VAL A 30 14.44 28.64 16.92
CA VAL A 30 14.03 27.24 16.89
C VAL A 30 14.38 26.57 18.22
N VAL A 31 13.41 25.86 18.78
CA VAL A 31 13.63 24.90 19.86
C VAL A 31 14.02 23.57 19.23
N PHE A 32 15.07 22.96 19.75
CA PHE A 32 15.53 21.61 19.38
C PHE A 32 15.37 20.71 20.60
N ASP A 33 14.68 19.59 20.41
CA ASP A 33 14.45 18.58 21.44
C ASP A 33 14.86 17.19 20.92
N VAL A 34 15.57 16.41 21.76
CA VAL A 34 15.96 15.04 21.43
C VAL A 34 15.90 14.12 22.65
N TRP A 35 15.46 12.88 22.44
CA TRP A 35 15.50 11.83 23.43
C TRP A 35 16.82 11.02 23.30
N ALA A 36 17.68 11.13 24.32
CA ALA A 36 18.97 10.47 24.38
C ALA A 36 19.36 10.15 25.84
N PRO A 37 18.65 9.23 26.54
CA PRO A 37 18.78 8.99 27.97
C PRO A 37 20.18 8.57 28.43
N HIS A 38 20.95 7.90 27.55
CA HIS A 38 22.28 7.41 27.87
C HIS A 38 23.40 8.38 27.43
N ALA A 39 23.06 9.56 26.90
CA ALA A 39 24.06 10.57 26.55
C ALA A 39 24.63 11.26 27.78
N ALA A 40 25.94 11.51 27.79
CA ALA A 40 26.58 12.37 28.78
C ALA A 40 26.24 13.84 28.57
N SER A 41 26.22 14.28 27.31
CA SER A 41 25.73 15.59 26.86
C SER A 41 25.33 15.53 25.39
N VAL A 42 24.53 16.50 24.95
CA VAL A 42 24.12 16.66 23.55
C VAL A 42 24.36 18.12 23.13
N ALA A 43 24.74 18.32 21.87
CA ALA A 43 24.82 19.63 21.25
C ALA A 43 24.09 19.60 19.88
N VAL A 44 23.58 20.75 19.43
CA VAL A 44 23.05 20.92 18.07
C VAL A 44 24.09 21.61 17.21
N ILE A 45 24.46 20.99 16.11
CA ILE A 45 25.38 21.55 15.13
C ILE A 45 24.69 21.71 13.78
N GLY A 46 24.98 22.78 13.08
CA GLY A 46 24.35 23.06 11.79
C GLY A 46 24.83 24.33 11.13
N ASP A 47 24.16 24.73 10.04
CA ASP A 47 24.51 25.92 9.26
C ASP A 47 24.53 27.20 10.12
N PHE A 48 23.63 27.31 11.07
CA PHE A 48 23.45 28.47 11.96
C PHE A 48 24.63 28.71 12.92
N ASN A 49 25.48 27.73 13.16
CA ASN A 49 26.66 27.87 14.01
C ASN A 49 27.96 27.42 13.31
N GLY A 50 27.93 27.28 11.97
CA GLY A 50 29.09 26.83 11.18
C GLY A 50 29.55 25.41 11.52
N TRP A 51 28.64 24.56 11.96
CA TRP A 51 28.88 23.16 12.37
C TRP A 51 29.88 23.04 13.54
N ASN A 52 29.88 24.05 14.41
CA ASN A 52 30.82 24.13 15.57
C ASN A 52 30.36 23.17 16.67
N GLU A 53 31.14 22.13 16.92
CA GLU A 53 30.89 21.11 17.94
C GLU A 53 30.92 21.65 19.39
N GLY A 54 31.54 22.79 19.61
CA GLY A 54 31.63 23.45 20.92
C GLY A 54 30.49 24.42 21.20
N ALA A 55 29.54 24.57 20.27
CA ALA A 55 28.40 25.51 20.41
C ALA A 55 27.10 24.77 20.69
N ASN A 56 26.11 25.52 21.21
CA ASN A 56 24.71 25.09 21.36
C ASN A 56 24.52 23.74 22.07
N TYR A 57 25.18 23.59 23.24
CA TYR A 57 24.90 22.48 24.15
C TYR A 57 23.44 22.56 24.64
N MET A 58 22.81 21.39 24.74
CA MET A 58 21.43 21.24 25.18
C MET A 58 21.35 20.97 26.68
N GLU A 59 20.29 21.49 27.29
CA GLU A 59 20.02 21.22 28.70
C GLU A 59 19.17 19.94 28.84
N ARG A 60 19.52 19.09 29.81
CA ARG A 60 18.75 17.90 30.13
C ARG A 60 17.55 18.29 30.97
N LEU A 61 16.34 18.04 30.44
CA LEU A 61 15.09 18.43 31.07
C LEU A 61 14.77 17.61 32.31
N MET A 62 14.03 18.22 33.24
CA MET A 62 13.51 17.53 34.42
C MET A 62 12.17 16.82 34.12
N PRO A 63 11.90 15.65 34.69
CA PRO A 63 12.86 14.84 35.49
C PRO A 63 13.97 14.25 34.61
N GLN A 64 15.19 14.23 35.12
CA GLN A 64 16.39 13.89 34.33
C GLN A 64 16.40 12.43 33.82
N ASP A 65 15.69 11.53 34.47
CA ASP A 65 15.57 10.11 34.12
C ASP A 65 14.81 9.88 32.81
N ILE A 66 13.98 10.83 32.35
CA ILE A 66 13.34 10.75 31.03
C ILE A 66 14.35 10.86 29.89
N GLY A 67 15.44 11.60 30.09
CA GLY A 67 16.56 11.69 29.14
C GLY A 67 16.27 12.52 27.88
N ILE A 68 15.43 13.55 27.98
CA ILE A 68 15.22 14.53 26.91
C ILE A 68 16.16 15.70 27.12
N PHE A 69 16.78 16.14 26.02
CA PHE A 69 17.62 17.34 25.96
C PHE A 69 16.93 18.40 25.11
N GLU A 70 17.02 19.67 25.53
CA GLU A 70 16.38 20.81 24.86
C GLU A 70 17.36 21.99 24.76
N THR A 71 17.27 22.76 23.68
CA THR A 71 17.88 24.09 23.57
C THR A 71 17.10 24.98 22.62
N PHE A 72 17.05 26.28 22.93
CA PHE A 72 16.53 27.30 22.00
C PHE A 72 17.69 28.02 21.32
N ILE A 73 17.64 28.11 19.98
CA ILE A 73 18.67 28.81 19.20
C ILE A 73 17.98 29.95 18.43
N PRO A 74 18.32 31.20 18.76
CA PRO A 74 17.74 32.36 18.10
C PRO A 74 18.23 32.51 16.66
N GLY A 75 17.40 33.07 15.80
CA GLY A 75 17.75 33.46 14.44
C GLY A 75 17.90 32.32 13.45
N VAL A 76 17.65 31.08 13.83
CA VAL A 76 17.67 29.92 12.91
C VAL A 76 16.56 30.07 11.88
N GLN A 77 16.90 29.91 10.60
CA GLN A 77 16.00 30.08 9.47
C GLN A 77 15.45 28.73 8.96
N GLU A 78 14.28 28.78 8.30
CA GLU A 78 13.77 27.63 7.55
C GLU A 78 14.77 27.18 6.49
N GLY A 79 14.98 25.86 6.37
CA GLY A 79 15.92 25.27 5.44
C GLY A 79 17.31 25.01 6.00
N ALA A 80 17.67 25.53 7.17
CA ALA A 80 18.95 25.28 7.81
C ALA A 80 19.16 23.78 8.07
N LEU A 81 20.33 23.28 7.73
CA LEU A 81 20.73 21.89 7.99
C LEU A 81 21.29 21.77 9.42
N TYR A 82 20.99 20.64 10.07
CA TYR A 82 21.47 20.35 11.43
C TYR A 82 21.61 18.87 11.72
N LYS A 83 22.39 18.57 12.77
CA LYS A 83 22.48 17.26 13.42
C LYS A 83 22.55 17.41 14.93
N PHE A 84 22.16 16.35 15.63
CA PHE A 84 22.51 16.20 17.04
C PHE A 84 23.91 15.58 17.15
N LEU A 85 24.79 16.20 17.94
CA LEU A 85 26.07 15.68 18.33
C LEU A 85 25.97 15.15 19.76
N ILE A 86 26.00 13.83 19.89
CA ILE A 86 25.85 13.13 21.16
C ILE A 86 27.22 12.75 21.67
N TYR A 87 27.51 13.13 22.93
CA TYR A 87 28.71 12.73 23.65
C TYR A 87 28.33 11.59 24.60
N THR A 88 29.01 10.48 24.49
CA THR A 88 28.84 9.32 25.37
C THR A 88 29.72 9.43 26.63
N TYR A 89 29.41 8.69 27.68
CA TYR A 89 30.21 8.68 28.91
C TYR A 89 31.62 8.11 28.71
N ASP A 90 31.86 7.31 27.67
CA ASP A 90 33.20 6.82 27.28
C ASP A 90 33.95 7.78 26.32
N GLY A 91 33.41 8.98 26.12
CA GLY A 91 34.04 10.06 25.36
C GLY A 91 33.91 9.99 23.84
N LYS A 92 33.08 9.09 23.31
CA LYS A 92 32.80 9.04 21.87
C LYS A 92 31.88 10.19 21.45
N LYS A 93 32.04 10.61 20.20
CA LYS A 93 31.16 11.56 19.51
C LYS A 93 30.32 10.83 18.47
N ILE A 94 29.04 11.02 18.51
CA ILE A 94 28.07 10.38 17.58
C ILE A 94 27.23 11.47 16.93
N TYR A 95 27.22 11.49 15.59
CA TYR A 95 26.47 12.48 14.79
C TYR A 95 25.17 11.85 14.29
N LYS A 96 24.02 12.34 14.76
CA LYS A 96 22.71 11.78 14.46
C LYS A 96 21.82 12.78 13.74
N ALA A 97 21.08 12.28 12.72
CA ALA A 97 19.91 12.99 12.24
C ALA A 97 18.83 13.00 13.32
N ASP A 98 17.94 13.95 13.23
CA ASP A 98 16.81 14.07 14.17
C ASP A 98 15.73 13.03 13.85
N PRO A 99 15.40 12.13 14.78
CA PRO A 99 14.36 11.11 14.57
C PRO A 99 12.96 11.69 14.29
N TYR A 100 12.70 12.91 14.77
CA TYR A 100 11.43 13.60 14.63
C TYR A 100 11.45 14.71 13.59
N ALA A 101 12.51 14.83 12.79
CA ALA A 101 12.62 15.84 11.75
C ALA A 101 11.46 15.73 10.74
N ASN A 102 10.86 16.86 10.42
CA ASN A 102 9.83 16.95 9.38
C ASN A 102 10.38 17.09 7.97
N SER A 103 11.70 17.27 7.83
CA SER A 103 12.41 17.38 6.54
C SER A 103 13.85 16.92 6.68
N ALA A 104 14.38 16.35 5.62
CA ALA A 104 15.75 15.88 5.54
C ALA A 104 16.53 16.58 4.42
N GLU A 105 17.85 16.57 4.54
CA GLU A 105 18.75 16.92 3.46
C GLU A 105 18.57 15.92 2.30
N LEU A 106 18.66 16.43 1.05
CA LEU A 106 18.63 15.55 -0.12
C LEU A 106 19.87 14.64 -0.13
N ARG A 107 19.66 13.36 -0.36
CA ARG A 107 20.74 12.38 -0.49
C ARG A 107 21.80 12.83 -1.53
N PRO A 108 23.10 12.54 -1.34
CA PRO A 108 23.70 11.70 -0.29
C PRO A 108 23.88 12.40 1.07
N GLY A 109 23.38 13.61 1.25
CA GLY A 109 23.40 14.29 2.53
C GLY A 109 22.63 13.53 3.61
N THR A 110 23.02 13.71 4.88
CA THR A 110 22.51 12.92 6.01
C THR A 110 22.06 13.79 7.18
N ALA A 111 21.95 15.09 6.96
CA ALA A 111 21.45 16.02 7.95
C ALA A 111 19.92 16.11 7.97
N SER A 112 19.37 16.53 9.07
CA SER A 112 17.99 17.00 9.15
C SER A 112 17.91 18.45 8.68
N ARG A 113 16.73 18.87 8.25
CA ARG A 113 16.46 20.23 7.79
C ARG A 113 15.36 20.86 8.62
N VAL A 114 15.59 22.07 9.10
CA VAL A 114 14.55 22.85 9.78
C VAL A 114 13.42 23.17 8.80
N ALA A 115 12.20 22.74 9.11
CA ALA A 115 11.03 22.95 8.28
C ALA A 115 9.92 23.67 9.02
N ASN A 116 9.33 24.67 8.38
CA ASN A 116 8.13 25.33 8.89
C ASN A 116 6.89 24.74 8.20
N LEU A 117 6.11 23.95 8.93
CA LEU A 117 4.89 23.34 8.43
C LEU A 117 3.68 24.27 8.50
N SER A 118 3.78 25.40 9.21
CA SER A 118 2.69 26.34 9.37
C SER A 118 2.37 27.09 8.07
N GLY A 119 1.14 27.62 7.98
CA GLY A 119 0.72 28.48 6.87
C GLY A 119 0.31 27.74 5.59
N PHE A 120 0.39 26.41 5.52
CA PHE A 120 -0.25 25.66 4.44
C PHE A 120 -1.77 25.73 4.57
N ARG A 121 -2.47 26.03 3.48
CA ARG A 121 -3.92 26.15 3.46
C ARG A 121 -4.53 24.90 2.81
N TRP A 122 -5.07 24.01 3.62
CA TRP A 122 -5.86 22.88 3.19
C TRP A 122 -7.19 23.31 2.57
N THR A 123 -7.60 22.67 1.50
CA THR A 123 -8.88 22.91 0.81
C THR A 123 -9.70 21.64 0.62
N ASP A 124 -9.31 20.55 1.25
CA ASP A 124 -9.84 19.19 1.14
C ASP A 124 -10.93 18.87 2.18
N SER A 125 -11.52 19.87 2.81
CA SER A 125 -12.53 19.71 3.88
C SER A 125 -13.72 18.83 3.49
N GLU A 126 -14.15 18.87 2.22
CA GLU A 126 -15.23 18.02 1.71
C GLU A 126 -14.82 16.54 1.68
N TRP A 127 -13.57 16.24 1.29
CA TRP A 127 -13.01 14.89 1.35
C TRP A 127 -12.95 14.38 2.79
N MET A 128 -12.35 15.14 3.71
CA MET A 128 -12.20 14.77 5.12
C MET A 128 -13.56 14.54 5.78
N LYS A 129 -14.55 15.36 5.45
CA LYS A 129 -15.93 15.16 5.89
C LYS A 129 -16.56 13.91 5.30
N ALA A 130 -16.40 13.67 3.98
CA ALA A 130 -16.93 12.48 3.33
C ALA A 130 -16.30 11.19 3.88
N ARG A 131 -14.98 11.21 4.17
CA ARG A 131 -14.28 10.11 4.84
C ARG A 131 -14.89 9.83 6.21
N SER A 132 -15.05 10.86 7.06
CA SER A 132 -15.49 10.70 8.44
C SER A 132 -16.99 10.42 8.61
N SER A 133 -17.85 10.96 7.77
CA SER A 133 -19.32 10.84 7.90
C SER A 133 -19.96 9.79 7.00
N GLY A 134 -19.23 9.25 6.02
CA GLY A 134 -19.76 8.33 5.03
C GLY A 134 -19.97 6.90 5.56
N LYS A 135 -20.38 6.01 4.64
CA LYS A 135 -20.49 4.57 4.90
C LYS A 135 -19.16 4.00 5.42
N PRO A 136 -19.17 2.90 6.18
CA PRO A 136 -17.95 2.19 6.54
C PRO A 136 -17.11 1.85 5.30
N PHE A 137 -15.78 1.88 5.45
CA PHE A 137 -14.86 1.63 4.32
C PHE A 137 -15.12 0.30 3.61
N TYR A 138 -15.49 -0.74 4.34
CA TYR A 138 -15.78 -2.07 3.77
C TYR A 138 -17.05 -2.12 2.90
N GLU A 139 -17.93 -1.12 2.98
CA GLU A 139 -19.10 -0.96 2.13
C GLU A 139 -18.88 0.01 0.95
N ARG A 140 -17.64 0.50 0.78
CA ARG A 140 -17.26 1.40 -0.32
C ARG A 140 -16.40 0.66 -1.34
N PRO A 141 -16.37 1.14 -2.59
CA PRO A 141 -15.38 0.68 -3.53
C PRO A 141 -13.99 1.15 -3.06
N ILE A 142 -13.03 0.22 -3.00
CA ILE A 142 -11.62 0.50 -2.76
C ILE A 142 -10.85 -0.21 -3.86
N ALA A 143 -10.33 0.56 -4.80
CA ALA A 143 -9.45 0.14 -5.87
C ALA A 143 -8.18 0.99 -5.75
N ILE A 144 -7.07 0.34 -5.43
CA ILE A 144 -5.80 0.96 -5.08
C ILE A 144 -4.85 0.87 -6.26
N TYR A 145 -4.24 2.00 -6.61
CA TYR A 145 -3.10 2.09 -7.51
C TYR A 145 -1.83 2.19 -6.67
N GLU A 146 -1.09 1.10 -6.53
CA GLU A 146 0.19 1.08 -5.83
C GLU A 146 1.25 1.72 -6.73
N CYS A 147 1.99 2.70 -6.22
CA CYS A 147 2.87 3.55 -7.01
C CYS A 147 4.18 3.87 -6.27
N HIS A 148 5.30 3.68 -6.97
CA HIS A 148 6.59 4.24 -6.57
C HIS A 148 6.82 5.55 -7.34
N PRO A 149 6.71 6.73 -6.70
CA PRO A 149 6.72 8.03 -7.39
C PRO A 149 7.96 8.29 -8.25
N GLY A 150 9.14 7.84 -7.77
CA GLY A 150 10.42 8.08 -8.45
C GLY A 150 10.63 7.32 -9.76
N SER A 151 9.78 6.31 -10.03
CA SER A 151 9.86 5.49 -11.24
C SER A 151 8.52 5.39 -11.99
N TRP A 152 7.54 6.21 -11.61
CA TRP A 152 6.26 6.24 -12.34
C TRP A 152 6.41 6.95 -13.69
N MET A 153 6.97 8.15 -13.68
CA MET A 153 7.27 8.94 -14.87
C MET A 153 8.48 9.84 -14.59
N ARG A 154 9.31 10.11 -15.61
CA ARG A 154 10.51 10.94 -15.49
C ARG A 154 10.59 11.96 -16.61
N HIS A 155 11.28 13.07 -16.35
CA HIS A 155 11.63 14.04 -17.38
C HIS A 155 12.84 13.55 -18.18
N PRO A 156 12.72 13.39 -19.49
CA PRO A 156 13.85 12.93 -20.30
C PRO A 156 15.00 13.96 -20.29
N GLY A 157 16.24 13.47 -20.16
CA GLY A 157 17.45 14.30 -20.33
C GLY A 157 17.79 15.23 -19.17
N ARG A 158 17.20 15.08 -17.99
CA ARG A 158 17.61 15.81 -16.77
C ARG A 158 18.72 15.07 -16.03
N ASP A 159 19.78 15.81 -15.65
CA ASP A 159 20.95 15.26 -14.95
C ASP A 159 20.66 14.81 -13.51
N ASP A 160 19.54 15.27 -12.92
CA ASP A 160 19.09 14.94 -11.56
C ASP A 160 18.30 13.61 -11.48
N GLY A 161 18.33 12.79 -12.54
CA GLY A 161 17.56 11.56 -12.65
C GLY A 161 16.12 11.77 -13.13
N GLY A 162 15.69 13.01 -13.34
CA GLY A 162 14.44 13.39 -13.97
C GLY A 162 13.17 13.03 -13.19
N MET A 163 13.26 12.73 -11.90
CA MET A 163 12.08 12.41 -11.08
C MET A 163 11.10 13.59 -11.07
N TYR A 164 9.80 13.27 -11.08
CA TYR A 164 8.77 14.30 -10.90
C TYR A 164 8.75 14.79 -9.47
N THR A 165 8.58 16.11 -9.31
CA THR A 165 8.32 16.71 -7.99
C THR A 165 6.92 16.36 -7.50
N TYR A 166 6.67 16.49 -6.18
CA TYR A 166 5.32 16.34 -5.61
C TYR A 166 4.27 17.16 -6.33
N ARG A 167 4.62 18.38 -6.79
CA ARG A 167 3.68 19.26 -7.52
C ARG A 167 3.38 18.78 -8.93
N GLU A 168 4.37 18.24 -9.63
CA GLU A 168 4.18 17.65 -10.96
C GLU A 168 3.38 16.35 -10.87
N LEU A 169 3.73 15.48 -9.90
CA LEU A 169 2.98 14.26 -9.60
C LEU A 169 1.51 14.57 -9.23
N ALA A 170 1.26 15.63 -8.45
CA ALA A 170 -0.09 15.99 -8.02
C ALA A 170 -1.05 16.07 -9.20
N LYS A 171 -0.65 16.70 -10.29
CA LYS A 171 -1.49 16.80 -11.49
C LYS A 171 -1.47 15.51 -12.31
N SER A 172 -0.29 15.05 -12.70
CA SER A 172 -0.14 13.99 -13.69
C SER A 172 -0.68 12.65 -13.18
N LEU A 173 -0.32 12.27 -11.95
CA LEU A 173 -0.79 11.03 -11.34
C LEU A 173 -2.30 11.08 -11.04
N THR A 174 -2.80 12.22 -10.52
CA THR A 174 -4.23 12.37 -10.25
C THR A 174 -5.08 12.25 -11.50
N ASP A 175 -4.70 12.95 -12.57
CA ASP A 175 -5.42 12.91 -13.85
C ASP A 175 -5.47 11.46 -14.37
N TYR A 176 -4.36 10.74 -14.29
CA TYR A 176 -4.24 9.36 -14.74
C TYR A 176 -5.12 8.39 -13.91
N VAL A 177 -4.94 8.36 -12.58
CA VAL A 177 -5.67 7.40 -11.73
C VAL A 177 -7.17 7.67 -11.70
N LYS A 178 -7.57 8.95 -11.82
CA LYS A 178 -8.97 9.35 -11.92
C LYS A 178 -9.60 8.90 -13.24
N ASP A 179 -8.89 9.10 -14.35
CA ASP A 179 -9.33 8.64 -15.68
C ASP A 179 -9.46 7.12 -15.73
N MET A 180 -8.52 6.40 -15.11
CA MET A 180 -8.58 4.94 -14.99
C MET A 180 -9.70 4.44 -14.08
N GLY A 181 -10.16 5.22 -13.10
CA GLY A 181 -11.25 4.86 -12.19
C GLY A 181 -10.79 4.27 -10.85
N TYR A 182 -9.51 4.44 -10.47
CA TYR A 182 -9.02 4.12 -9.14
C TYR A 182 -9.62 5.05 -8.08
N THR A 183 -9.69 4.58 -6.85
CA THR A 183 -10.23 5.34 -5.71
C THR A 183 -9.15 5.84 -4.76
N HIS A 184 -8.02 5.16 -4.71
CA HIS A 184 -6.89 5.48 -3.84
C HIS A 184 -5.58 5.27 -4.59
N VAL A 185 -4.56 6.02 -4.16
CA VAL A 185 -3.16 5.76 -4.49
C VAL A 185 -2.47 5.26 -3.23
N GLU A 186 -1.69 4.19 -3.32
CA GLU A 186 -0.79 3.71 -2.27
C GLU A 186 0.64 4.04 -2.68
N LEU A 187 1.33 4.83 -1.87
CA LEU A 187 2.63 5.40 -2.20
C LEU A 187 3.75 4.67 -1.47
N MET A 188 4.65 4.06 -2.23
CA MET A 188 5.91 3.50 -1.73
C MET A 188 6.96 4.60 -1.56
N GLY A 189 7.87 4.44 -0.58
CA GLY A 189 9.07 5.28 -0.46
C GLY A 189 8.80 6.76 -0.19
N ILE A 190 7.80 7.09 0.64
CA ILE A 190 7.50 8.48 1.03
C ILE A 190 8.19 8.87 2.33
N SER A 191 8.27 8.00 3.34
CA SER A 191 9.13 8.28 4.50
C SER A 191 10.58 8.39 4.06
N GLU A 192 11.37 9.35 4.59
CA GLU A 192 12.75 9.59 4.12
C GLU A 192 13.66 8.36 4.32
N TYR A 193 14.47 8.06 3.32
CA TYR A 193 15.37 6.92 3.29
C TYR A 193 16.65 7.23 2.49
N PRO A 194 17.83 6.63 2.83
CA PRO A 194 19.10 7.00 2.19
C PRO A 194 19.38 6.28 0.88
N PHE A 195 18.93 5.02 0.73
CA PHE A 195 19.32 4.12 -0.36
C PHE A 195 18.17 3.83 -1.31
N ASP A 196 18.27 4.29 -2.56
CA ASP A 196 17.21 4.15 -3.57
C ASP A 196 16.81 2.70 -3.83
N GLY A 197 17.78 1.78 -3.88
CA GLY A 197 17.55 0.35 -4.07
C GLY A 197 16.80 -0.34 -2.93
N SER A 198 16.52 0.36 -1.83
CA SER A 198 15.62 -0.14 -0.78
C SER A 198 14.15 0.15 -1.06
N TRP A 199 13.84 0.89 -2.13
CA TRP A 199 12.47 1.29 -2.52
C TRP A 199 11.70 2.07 -1.43
N GLY A 200 12.42 2.53 -0.39
CA GLY A 200 11.84 3.20 0.77
C GLY A 200 11.64 2.30 1.99
N TYR A 201 12.06 1.02 1.94
CA TYR A 201 11.91 0.11 3.09
C TYR A 201 13.04 0.22 4.14
N GLN A 202 14.09 1.00 3.87
CA GLN A 202 15.13 1.31 4.85
C GLN A 202 14.98 2.75 5.36
N VAL A 203 13.92 3.00 6.13
CA VAL A 203 13.51 4.33 6.59
C VAL A 203 14.46 4.89 7.63
N THR A 204 14.88 6.15 7.45
CA THR A 204 15.66 6.93 8.42
C THR A 204 14.91 8.15 8.96
N GLY A 205 13.86 8.61 8.27
CA GLY A 205 13.03 9.76 8.67
C GLY A 205 11.55 9.41 8.75
N TYR A 206 11.07 8.97 9.91
CA TYR A 206 9.69 8.50 10.12
C TYR A 206 8.62 9.60 10.11
N TYR A 207 9.03 10.87 10.25
CA TYR A 207 8.17 12.05 10.28
C TYR A 207 8.34 12.94 9.04
N ALA A 208 9.33 12.66 8.20
CA ALA A 208 9.67 13.47 7.04
C ALA A 208 9.23 12.82 5.73
N PRO A 209 8.44 13.50 4.89
CA PRO A 209 8.31 13.13 3.48
C PRO A 209 9.68 13.23 2.81
N THR A 210 10.01 12.25 1.97
CA THR A 210 11.32 12.23 1.31
C THR A 210 11.59 13.50 0.52
N SER A 211 12.79 14.03 0.69
CA SER A 211 13.27 15.23 -0.01
C SER A 211 13.51 15.05 -1.51
N ARG A 212 13.44 13.80 -2.00
CA ARG A 212 13.60 13.45 -3.44
C ARG A 212 12.64 14.20 -4.36
N TYR A 213 11.43 14.45 -3.88
CA TYR A 213 10.35 15.00 -4.71
C TYR A 213 9.96 16.42 -4.31
N GLY A 214 10.61 17.00 -3.32
CA GLY A 214 10.34 18.38 -2.88
C GLY A 214 10.28 18.56 -1.36
N THR A 215 9.60 19.61 -0.94
CA THR A 215 9.46 19.99 0.47
C THR A 215 8.24 19.31 1.11
N PRO A 216 8.14 19.28 2.47
CA PRO A 216 6.93 18.84 3.15
C PRO A 216 5.66 19.57 2.72
N LYS A 217 5.72 20.87 2.45
CA LYS A 217 4.59 21.65 1.93
C LYS A 217 4.20 21.26 0.50
N ASP A 218 5.15 20.80 -0.31
CA ASP A 218 4.85 20.27 -1.64
C ASP A 218 4.14 18.92 -1.53
N PHE A 219 4.49 18.10 -0.55
CA PHE A 219 3.76 16.88 -0.26
C PHE A 219 2.34 17.16 0.27
N MET A 220 2.16 18.16 1.17
CA MET A 220 0.82 18.61 1.57
C MET A 220 0.00 19.06 0.34
N TYR A 221 0.62 19.79 -0.58
CA TYR A 221 -0.05 20.20 -1.83
C TYR A 221 -0.47 18.99 -2.67
N PHE A 222 0.39 17.98 -2.78
CA PHE A 222 0.11 16.74 -3.49
C PHE A 222 -1.14 16.04 -2.91
N VAL A 223 -1.17 15.78 -1.61
CA VAL A 223 -2.31 15.13 -0.95
C VAL A 223 -3.59 15.96 -1.10
N ASN A 224 -3.50 17.28 -0.84
CA ASN A 224 -4.63 18.20 -1.00
C ASN A 224 -5.21 18.17 -2.41
N TYR A 225 -4.34 18.05 -3.44
CA TYR A 225 -4.76 17.99 -4.84
C TYR A 225 -5.52 16.68 -5.15
N LEU A 226 -5.01 15.53 -4.67
CA LEU A 226 -5.69 14.24 -4.82
C LEU A 226 -7.06 14.26 -4.17
N HIS A 227 -7.15 14.72 -2.93
CA HIS A 227 -8.41 14.83 -2.17
C HIS A 227 -9.45 15.69 -2.89
N ASN A 228 -9.06 16.86 -3.40
CA ASN A 228 -9.95 17.72 -4.18
C ASN A 228 -10.42 17.08 -5.50
N ASN A 229 -9.77 16.03 -5.94
CA ASN A 229 -10.16 15.24 -7.11
C ASN A 229 -10.83 13.91 -6.76
N GLY A 230 -11.10 13.66 -5.47
CA GLY A 230 -11.82 12.48 -5.01
C GLY A 230 -10.98 11.20 -4.93
N ILE A 231 -9.66 11.34 -4.78
CA ILE A 231 -8.70 10.23 -4.66
C ILE A 231 -8.08 10.25 -3.25
N GLY A 232 -8.17 9.12 -2.54
CA GLY A 232 -7.53 8.93 -1.25
C GLY A 232 -6.04 8.58 -1.36
N VAL A 233 -5.28 8.82 -0.30
CA VAL A 233 -3.84 8.58 -0.24
C VAL A 233 -3.51 7.63 0.90
N ILE A 234 -2.88 6.51 0.59
CA ILE A 234 -2.35 5.52 1.51
C ILE A 234 -0.84 5.59 1.45
N LEU A 235 -0.16 5.49 2.58
CA LEU A 235 1.30 5.38 2.63
C LEU A 235 1.73 3.96 2.98
N ASP A 236 2.78 3.53 2.32
CA ASP A 236 3.56 2.38 2.77
C ASP A 236 4.40 2.79 3.98
N TRP A 237 4.16 2.18 5.13
CA TRP A 237 4.73 2.53 6.43
C TRP A 237 5.45 1.33 7.04
N VAL A 238 6.71 1.51 7.45
CA VAL A 238 7.63 0.43 7.82
C VAL A 238 7.96 0.47 9.31
N PRO A 239 7.07 0.03 10.21
CA PRO A 239 7.36 -0.02 11.65
C PRO A 239 8.12 -1.28 12.07
N ALA A 240 8.40 -2.19 11.14
CA ALA A 240 9.03 -3.47 11.43
C ALA A 240 10.53 -3.34 11.76
N HIS A 241 11.22 -2.47 11.02
CA HIS A 241 12.69 -2.40 11.09
C HIS A 241 13.22 -1.07 10.55
N PHE A 242 14.51 -0.84 10.75
CA PHE A 242 15.24 0.32 10.22
C PHE A 242 16.69 -0.04 9.89
N PRO A 243 17.37 0.73 9.00
CA PRO A 243 18.74 0.44 8.57
C PRO A 243 19.77 0.73 9.67
N ARG A 244 20.99 0.22 9.48
CA ARG A 244 22.12 0.38 10.40
C ARG A 244 22.95 1.63 10.13
N ASP A 245 22.50 2.53 9.31
CA ASP A 245 23.20 3.77 8.97
C ASP A 245 23.57 4.55 10.22
N ALA A 246 24.85 4.91 10.33
CA ALA A 246 25.40 5.50 11.55
C ALA A 246 24.74 6.82 11.96
N PHE A 247 24.20 7.57 11.00
CA PHE A 247 23.46 8.81 11.26
C PHE A 247 22.00 8.59 11.64
N GLY A 248 21.46 7.38 11.43
CA GLY A 248 20.06 7.02 11.69
C GLY A 248 19.83 6.56 13.15
N LEU A 249 18.81 5.70 13.32
CA LEU A 249 18.32 5.29 14.64
C LEU A 249 19.21 4.26 15.36
N ALA A 250 20.00 3.46 14.63
CA ALA A 250 20.79 2.38 15.20
C ALA A 250 21.80 2.90 16.24
N ASP A 251 21.80 2.28 17.43
CA ASP A 251 22.66 2.66 18.55
C ASP A 251 22.67 4.19 18.81
N PHE A 252 21.47 4.78 18.87
CA PHE A 252 21.24 6.22 18.70
C PHE A 252 22.07 7.09 19.65
N ASP A 253 22.16 6.74 20.92
CA ASP A 253 22.92 7.48 21.94
C ASP A 253 24.13 6.69 22.46
N GLY A 254 24.66 5.78 21.65
CA GLY A 254 25.83 4.96 21.92
C GLY A 254 25.53 3.54 22.37
N GLN A 255 24.26 3.20 22.47
CA GLN A 255 23.75 1.85 22.76
C GLN A 255 22.37 1.66 22.14
N PRO A 256 21.83 0.42 22.09
CA PRO A 256 20.49 0.13 21.55
C PRO A 256 19.42 0.95 22.26
N LEU A 257 18.88 1.97 21.58
CA LEU A 257 17.84 2.85 22.11
C LEU A 257 16.48 2.54 21.51
N TYR A 258 16.36 2.58 20.18
CA TYR A 258 15.12 2.28 19.46
C TYR A 258 14.95 0.79 19.19
N GLU A 259 16.02 0.03 19.11
CA GLU A 259 16.06 -1.41 18.89
C GLU A 259 16.13 -2.21 20.19
N TYR A 260 15.78 -3.51 20.09
CA TYR A 260 16.06 -4.45 21.16
C TYR A 260 17.58 -4.61 21.39
N ALA A 261 17.97 -4.68 22.66
CA ALA A 261 19.38 -4.82 23.03
C ALA A 261 19.96 -6.22 22.72
N ASP A 262 19.17 -7.29 22.83
CA ASP A 262 19.57 -8.64 22.43
C ASP A 262 19.49 -8.76 20.90
N PRO A 263 20.62 -8.99 20.19
CA PRO A 263 20.62 -9.06 18.73
C PRO A 263 19.78 -10.21 18.18
N ARG A 264 19.53 -11.27 18.97
CA ARG A 264 18.63 -12.37 18.58
C ARG A 264 17.17 -11.91 18.48
N LYS A 265 16.79 -10.85 19.18
CA LYS A 265 15.48 -10.20 19.12
C LYS A 265 15.52 -8.94 18.24
N GLY A 266 16.64 -8.21 18.27
CA GLY A 266 16.81 -6.88 17.69
C GLY A 266 17.34 -6.82 16.26
N GLU A 267 17.52 -7.94 15.56
CA GLU A 267 18.10 -7.95 14.22
C GLU A 267 17.36 -8.88 13.25
N HIS A 268 17.22 -8.43 12.00
CA HIS A 268 16.85 -9.28 10.85
C HIS A 268 18.13 -9.67 10.10
N PRO A 269 18.61 -10.92 10.21
CA PRO A 269 19.86 -11.34 9.55
C PRO A 269 19.79 -11.21 8.02
N ASP A 270 18.66 -11.58 7.42
CA ASP A 270 18.47 -11.61 5.96
C ASP A 270 18.41 -10.20 5.36
N TRP A 271 17.85 -9.22 6.08
CA TRP A 271 17.71 -7.83 5.62
C TRP A 271 18.85 -6.92 6.09
N GLY A 272 19.64 -7.38 7.06
CA GLY A 272 20.71 -6.58 7.65
C GLY A 272 20.23 -5.37 8.46
N THR A 273 18.98 -5.38 8.92
CA THR A 273 18.33 -4.27 9.61
C THR A 273 18.18 -4.52 11.11
N LYS A 274 17.86 -3.46 11.87
CA LYS A 274 17.50 -3.49 13.29
C LYS A 274 15.99 -3.59 13.44
N ILE A 275 15.52 -4.22 14.54
CA ILE A 275 14.10 -4.37 14.88
C ILE A 275 13.79 -3.44 16.05
N PHE A 276 12.70 -2.67 15.94
CA PHE A 276 12.23 -1.79 17.01
C PHE A 276 11.90 -2.56 18.29
N ASP A 277 12.23 -1.95 19.44
CA ASP A 277 11.88 -2.48 20.76
C ASP A 277 10.44 -2.09 21.12
N TYR A 278 9.48 -2.93 20.73
CA TYR A 278 8.06 -2.71 21.01
C TYR A 278 7.71 -2.82 22.50
N GLY A 279 8.65 -3.28 23.35
CA GLY A 279 8.50 -3.30 24.80
C GLY A 279 8.70 -1.94 25.43
N LYS A 280 9.55 -1.08 24.84
CA LYS A 280 9.79 0.28 25.34
C LYS A 280 8.60 1.22 25.03
N THR A 281 8.11 1.88 26.06
CA THR A 281 6.98 2.82 25.92
C THR A 281 7.32 4.01 25.04
N GLU A 282 8.54 4.53 25.11
CA GLU A 282 9.05 5.64 24.29
C GLU A 282 9.14 5.26 22.80
N VAL A 283 9.55 4.03 22.50
CA VAL A 283 9.61 3.52 21.12
C VAL A 283 8.21 3.32 20.53
N LYS A 284 7.30 2.74 21.33
CA LYS A 284 5.87 2.68 20.93
C LYS A 284 5.32 4.08 20.67
N ASN A 285 5.66 5.03 21.55
CA ASN A 285 5.23 6.42 21.40
C ASN A 285 5.78 7.08 20.13
N PHE A 286 7.04 6.80 19.77
CA PHE A 286 7.67 7.26 18.54
C PHE A 286 6.91 6.76 17.30
N LEU A 287 6.63 5.46 17.23
CA LEU A 287 5.94 4.85 16.10
C LEU A 287 4.47 5.30 16.01
N ILE A 288 3.74 5.32 17.13
CA ILE A 288 2.34 5.78 17.14
C ILE A 288 2.27 7.27 16.80
N GLY A 289 3.18 8.08 17.34
CA GLY A 289 3.28 9.51 17.00
C GLY A 289 3.56 9.75 15.52
N SER A 290 4.39 8.91 14.88
CA SER A 290 4.61 8.95 13.43
C SER A 290 3.31 8.69 12.65
N ALA A 291 2.56 7.64 13.01
CA ALA A 291 1.29 7.34 12.36
C ALA A 291 0.27 8.48 12.51
N VAL A 292 0.17 9.06 13.71
CA VAL A 292 -0.67 10.23 13.97
C VAL A 292 -0.21 11.44 13.17
N ASN A 293 1.10 11.68 13.07
CA ASN A 293 1.64 12.78 12.29
C ASN A 293 1.30 12.68 10.80
N TRP A 294 1.35 11.50 10.22
CA TRP A 294 0.97 11.29 8.82
C TRP A 294 -0.49 11.66 8.56
N GLU A 295 -1.41 11.35 9.49
CA GLU A 295 -2.81 11.74 9.36
C GLU A 295 -3.03 13.23 9.66
N GLU A 296 -2.58 13.74 10.82
CA GLU A 296 -2.91 15.11 11.26
C GLU A 296 -2.17 16.21 10.50
N THR A 297 -0.94 15.93 10.07
CA THR A 297 -0.10 16.90 9.37
C THR A 297 -0.26 16.84 7.87
N TYR A 298 -0.41 15.62 7.32
CA TYR A 298 -0.42 15.38 5.87
C TYR A 298 -1.75 14.86 5.34
N HIS A 299 -2.78 14.69 6.20
CA HIS A 299 -4.14 14.24 5.86
C HIS A 299 -4.18 12.87 5.15
N ILE A 300 -3.24 11.98 5.44
CA ILE A 300 -3.20 10.62 4.85
C ILE A 300 -4.45 9.83 5.24
N ASP A 301 -5.00 9.02 4.34
CA ASP A 301 -6.23 8.24 4.56
C ASP A 301 -5.99 6.84 5.11
N GLY A 302 -4.76 6.36 5.04
CA GLY A 302 -4.40 5.05 5.55
C GLY A 302 -2.92 4.76 5.50
N LEU A 303 -2.52 3.73 6.24
CA LEU A 303 -1.17 3.18 6.25
C LEU A 303 -1.23 1.71 5.85
N ARG A 304 -0.47 1.32 4.84
CA ARG A 304 -0.11 -0.08 4.59
C ARG A 304 1.10 -0.39 5.48
N VAL A 305 0.92 -1.30 6.39
CA VAL A 305 1.94 -1.71 7.36
C VAL A 305 2.74 -2.85 6.78
N ASP A 306 3.99 -2.55 6.48
CA ASP A 306 4.95 -3.48 5.90
C ASP A 306 5.33 -4.59 6.86
N ALA A 307 5.52 -5.80 6.32
CA ALA A 307 6.14 -6.96 6.96
C ALA A 307 5.56 -7.30 8.36
N VAL A 308 4.24 -7.25 8.53
CA VAL A 308 3.58 -7.51 9.83
C VAL A 308 3.97 -8.87 10.41
N ALA A 309 4.10 -9.91 9.57
CA ALA A 309 4.55 -11.23 10.02
C ALA A 309 5.92 -11.18 10.72
N SER A 310 6.86 -10.37 10.22
CA SER A 310 8.20 -10.22 10.82
C SER A 310 8.17 -9.59 12.21
N MET A 311 7.12 -8.83 12.52
CA MET A 311 6.90 -8.24 13.84
C MET A 311 6.22 -9.23 14.80
N LEU A 312 5.29 -10.05 14.30
CA LEU A 312 4.51 -10.99 15.11
C LEU A 312 5.30 -12.21 15.57
N TYR A 313 6.32 -12.63 14.83
CA TYR A 313 7.08 -13.83 15.10
C TYR A 313 8.55 -13.53 15.42
N LEU A 314 9.01 -13.95 16.61
CA LEU A 314 10.39 -13.78 17.08
C LEU A 314 11.42 -14.58 16.26
N ASP A 315 10.98 -15.65 15.62
CA ASP A 315 11.77 -16.57 14.79
C ASP A 315 11.65 -16.29 13.29
N TYR A 316 10.97 -15.20 12.89
CA TYR A 316 10.80 -14.86 11.47
C TYR A 316 12.14 -14.68 10.75
N GLY A 317 12.38 -15.48 9.71
CA GLY A 317 13.64 -15.43 8.93
C GLY A 317 14.88 -15.88 9.72
N LYS A 318 14.73 -16.55 10.88
CA LYS A 318 15.84 -16.93 11.76
C LYS A 318 15.96 -18.44 11.90
N GLN A 319 17.20 -18.90 12.05
CA GLN A 319 17.51 -20.31 12.31
C GLN A 319 17.48 -20.62 13.81
N ALA A 320 17.47 -21.91 14.16
CA ALA A 320 17.59 -22.34 15.56
C ALA A 320 18.82 -21.72 16.23
N GLY A 321 18.64 -21.12 17.40
CA GLY A 321 19.68 -20.41 18.14
C GLY A 321 19.87 -18.93 17.75
N GLN A 322 19.24 -18.46 16.68
CA GLN A 322 19.26 -17.05 16.25
C GLN A 322 18.11 -16.21 16.80
N TRP A 323 17.24 -16.79 17.58
CA TRP A 323 16.10 -16.14 18.23
C TRP A 323 15.92 -16.60 19.66
N VAL A 324 15.13 -15.88 20.45
CA VAL A 324 14.79 -16.21 21.83
C VAL A 324 13.28 -16.31 21.99
N PRO A 325 12.77 -17.29 22.72
CA PRO A 325 11.34 -17.43 22.97
C PRO A 325 10.82 -16.27 23.85
N ASN A 326 9.52 -16.05 23.79
CA ASN A 326 8.82 -15.13 24.67
C ASN A 326 8.77 -15.69 26.12
N GLU A 327 8.22 -14.92 27.05
CA GLU A 327 8.08 -15.28 28.47
C GLU A 327 7.28 -16.56 28.73
N HIS A 328 6.48 -17.00 27.73
CA HIS A 328 5.70 -18.25 27.81
C HIS A 328 6.36 -19.41 27.06
N GLY A 329 7.56 -19.22 26.52
CA GLY A 329 8.28 -20.22 25.74
C GLY A 329 7.83 -20.34 24.29
N GLY A 330 6.94 -19.47 23.80
CA GLY A 330 6.45 -19.42 22.44
C GLY A 330 7.31 -18.53 21.52
N HIS A 331 6.96 -18.51 20.25
CA HIS A 331 7.63 -17.71 19.22
C HIS A 331 6.90 -16.40 18.87
N GLU A 332 5.74 -16.16 19.44
CA GLU A 332 4.99 -14.92 19.23
C GLU A 332 5.67 -13.75 19.95
N ASN A 333 5.77 -12.61 19.27
CA ASN A 333 6.24 -11.36 19.90
C ASN A 333 5.06 -10.66 20.60
N THR A 334 4.88 -10.97 21.88
CA THR A 334 3.76 -10.43 22.69
C THR A 334 3.76 -8.90 22.73
N GLU A 335 4.92 -8.24 22.71
CA GLU A 335 5.07 -6.78 22.72
C GLU A 335 4.59 -6.16 21.40
N ALA A 336 4.90 -6.78 20.27
CA ALA A 336 4.42 -6.33 18.96
C ALA A 336 2.92 -6.55 18.79
N ILE A 337 2.38 -7.65 19.34
CA ILE A 337 0.93 -7.91 19.33
C ILE A 337 0.19 -6.79 20.10
N GLU A 338 0.65 -6.43 21.28
CA GLU A 338 0.05 -5.34 22.07
C GLU A 338 0.26 -3.96 21.40
N PHE A 339 1.39 -3.74 20.74
CA PHE A 339 1.60 -2.55 19.93
C PHE A 339 0.56 -2.44 18.81
N PHE A 340 0.30 -3.51 18.03
CA PHE A 340 -0.71 -3.50 16.98
C PHE A 340 -2.12 -3.27 17.51
N LYS A 341 -2.50 -3.94 18.59
CA LYS A 341 -3.81 -3.69 19.23
C LYS A 341 -3.96 -2.22 19.62
N HIS A 342 -2.92 -1.62 20.19
CA HIS A 342 -2.93 -0.23 20.62
C HIS A 342 -3.04 0.73 19.43
N ILE A 343 -2.11 0.66 18.47
CA ILE A 343 -2.08 1.60 17.34
C ILE A 343 -3.33 1.48 16.46
N ASN A 344 -3.78 0.26 16.14
CA ASN A 344 -4.94 0.08 15.28
C ASN A 344 -6.23 0.57 15.94
N THR A 345 -6.40 0.31 17.24
CA THR A 345 -7.55 0.81 17.99
C THR A 345 -7.52 2.34 18.06
N LEU A 346 -6.36 2.93 18.31
CA LEU A 346 -6.19 4.38 18.34
C LEU A 346 -6.53 5.02 16.99
N MET A 347 -5.87 4.58 15.94
CA MET A 347 -5.99 5.19 14.60
C MET A 347 -7.43 5.07 14.06
N THR A 348 -8.02 3.88 14.12
CA THR A 348 -9.39 3.65 13.62
C THR A 348 -10.47 4.25 14.52
N GLY A 349 -10.21 4.39 15.81
CA GLY A 349 -11.11 5.04 16.77
C GLY A 349 -11.07 6.56 16.71
N ARG A 350 -9.87 7.15 16.59
CA ARG A 350 -9.67 8.61 16.52
C ARG A 350 -10.03 9.15 15.12
N TYR A 351 -9.71 8.43 14.06
CA TYR A 351 -9.92 8.85 12.67
C TYR A 351 -10.85 7.89 11.95
N LYS A 352 -12.12 8.24 11.89
CA LYS A 352 -13.14 7.37 11.29
C LYS A 352 -12.85 7.06 9.82
N ASN A 353 -12.94 5.77 9.47
CA ASN A 353 -12.61 5.23 8.15
C ASN A 353 -11.14 5.42 7.73
N PHE A 354 -10.23 5.70 8.64
CA PHE A 354 -8.81 5.57 8.40
C PHE A 354 -8.47 4.09 8.17
N LEU A 355 -7.60 3.82 7.20
CA LEU A 355 -7.26 2.46 6.80
C LEU A 355 -5.93 2.02 7.43
N MET A 356 -5.98 1.03 8.33
CA MET A 356 -4.79 0.29 8.76
C MET A 356 -4.78 -1.03 7.98
N ILE A 357 -3.85 -1.17 7.05
CA ILE A 357 -3.79 -2.29 6.09
C ILE A 357 -2.59 -3.16 6.44
N ALA A 358 -2.80 -4.44 6.71
CA ALA A 358 -1.71 -5.37 7.03
C ALA A 358 -1.18 -6.06 5.78
N GLU A 359 0.13 -5.98 5.54
CA GLU A 359 0.83 -6.98 4.75
C GLU A 359 1.25 -8.12 5.69
N GLU A 360 0.49 -9.20 5.65
CA GLU A 360 0.72 -10.38 6.50
C GLU A 360 0.53 -11.65 5.67
N SER A 361 1.59 -12.43 5.52
CA SER A 361 1.66 -13.58 4.61
C SER A 361 1.46 -14.94 5.30
N THR A 362 1.34 -14.96 6.63
CA THR A 362 1.20 -16.20 7.40
C THR A 362 -0.27 -16.56 7.70
N ALA A 363 -0.47 -17.66 8.41
CA ALA A 363 -1.79 -18.08 8.87
C ALA A 363 -2.20 -17.44 10.21
N TRP A 364 -1.62 -16.30 10.60
CA TRP A 364 -2.01 -15.60 11.83
C TRP A 364 -3.50 -15.25 11.80
N PRO A 365 -4.27 -15.66 12.80
CA PRO A 365 -5.72 -15.49 12.78
C PRO A 365 -6.13 -14.10 13.24
N LYS A 366 -7.28 -13.60 12.74
CA LYS A 366 -7.94 -12.39 13.21
C LYS A 366 -7.09 -11.12 13.11
N ILE A 367 -6.29 -10.99 12.06
CA ILE A 367 -5.57 -9.75 11.76
C ILE A 367 -6.55 -8.56 11.73
N THR A 368 -7.70 -8.74 11.08
CA THR A 368 -8.74 -7.71 10.97
C THR A 368 -9.86 -7.86 12.02
N GLY A 369 -9.71 -8.81 12.94
CA GLY A 369 -10.68 -9.06 14.01
C GLY A 369 -10.61 -8.04 15.13
N ASP A 370 -11.71 -7.95 15.91
CA ASP A 370 -11.82 -7.06 17.04
C ASP A 370 -10.83 -7.43 18.16
N VAL A 371 -10.25 -6.45 18.85
CA VAL A 371 -9.30 -6.64 19.96
C VAL A 371 -9.93 -7.45 21.10
N GLU A 372 -11.22 -7.22 21.40
CA GLU A 372 -11.98 -7.94 22.44
C GLU A 372 -12.10 -9.44 22.16
N LYS A 373 -11.92 -9.84 20.90
CA LYS A 373 -11.91 -11.24 20.45
C LYS A 373 -10.49 -11.75 20.13
N ASN A 374 -9.46 -11.12 20.70
CA ASN A 374 -8.05 -11.37 20.43
C ASN A 374 -7.64 -11.15 18.96
N GLY A 375 -8.27 -10.19 18.30
CA GLY A 375 -7.83 -9.70 16.98
C GLY A 375 -6.85 -8.54 17.12
N LEU A 376 -6.26 -8.14 15.98
CA LEU A 376 -5.29 -7.03 15.91
C LEU A 376 -5.91 -5.72 15.43
N ALA A 377 -7.20 -5.70 15.09
CA ALA A 377 -7.99 -4.55 14.65
C ALA A 377 -7.46 -3.81 13.41
N PHE A 378 -6.72 -4.46 12.53
CA PHE A 378 -6.46 -3.90 11.20
C PHE A 378 -7.76 -3.68 10.44
N SER A 379 -7.81 -2.65 9.61
CA SER A 379 -8.97 -2.39 8.73
C SER A 379 -9.11 -3.44 7.64
N LEU A 380 -8.00 -3.74 6.98
CA LEU A 380 -7.90 -4.64 5.83
C LEU A 380 -6.61 -5.46 5.91
N LYS A 381 -6.58 -6.58 5.20
CA LYS A 381 -5.40 -7.45 5.04
C LYS A 381 -5.17 -7.75 3.56
N TRP A 382 -3.93 -7.71 3.10
CA TRP A 382 -3.54 -8.25 1.80
C TRP A 382 -3.81 -9.75 1.76
N ASN A 383 -4.51 -10.22 0.73
CA ASN A 383 -4.76 -11.65 0.55
C ASN A 383 -3.62 -12.31 -0.23
N MET A 384 -2.50 -12.54 0.46
CA MET A 384 -1.31 -13.18 -0.14
C MET A 384 -1.60 -14.63 -0.57
N GLY A 385 -2.47 -15.36 0.15
CA GLY A 385 -2.88 -16.71 -0.22
C GLY A 385 -3.60 -16.75 -1.57
N TRP A 386 -4.59 -15.86 -1.75
CA TRP A 386 -5.26 -15.70 -3.05
C TRP A 386 -4.27 -15.31 -4.15
N MET A 387 -3.37 -14.38 -3.88
CA MET A 387 -2.38 -13.91 -4.85
C MET A 387 -1.49 -15.04 -5.35
N HIS A 388 -0.94 -15.86 -4.45
CA HIS A 388 -0.13 -17.01 -4.83
C HIS A 388 -0.92 -18.03 -5.64
N ASP A 389 -2.12 -18.43 -5.18
CA ASP A 389 -2.97 -19.40 -5.88
C ASP A 389 -3.39 -18.88 -7.27
N PHE A 390 -3.75 -17.59 -7.35
CA PHE A 390 -4.11 -16.94 -8.61
C PHE A 390 -2.94 -16.94 -9.60
N LEU A 391 -1.76 -16.47 -9.17
CA LEU A 391 -0.59 -16.41 -10.04
C LEU A 391 -0.08 -17.79 -10.43
N ASP A 392 -0.11 -18.75 -9.52
CA ASP A 392 0.24 -20.15 -9.83
C ASP A 392 -0.69 -20.74 -10.89
N TYR A 393 -1.99 -20.48 -10.78
CA TYR A 393 -2.96 -20.92 -11.78
C TYR A 393 -2.73 -20.23 -13.12
N MET A 394 -2.52 -18.91 -13.11
CA MET A 394 -2.34 -18.13 -14.34
C MET A 394 -1.08 -18.46 -15.11
N LYS A 395 0.00 -18.87 -14.43
CA LYS A 395 1.27 -19.32 -15.04
C LYS A 395 1.16 -20.69 -15.74
N LEU A 396 0.17 -21.51 -15.38
CA LEU A 396 0.00 -22.83 -15.96
C LEU A 396 -0.36 -22.77 -17.45
N ASP A 397 0.25 -23.65 -18.24
CA ASP A 397 -0.29 -23.95 -19.56
C ASP A 397 -1.78 -24.33 -19.43
N PRO A 398 -2.68 -23.78 -20.27
CA PRO A 398 -4.11 -24.03 -20.17
C PRO A 398 -4.51 -25.49 -20.13
N PHE A 399 -3.71 -26.38 -20.71
CA PHE A 399 -3.93 -27.83 -20.67
C PHE A 399 -3.95 -28.40 -19.24
N PHE A 400 -3.12 -27.85 -18.34
CA PHE A 400 -3.00 -28.31 -16.95
C PHE A 400 -3.97 -27.61 -15.98
N ARG A 401 -4.69 -26.57 -16.43
CA ARG A 401 -5.60 -25.77 -15.58
C ARG A 401 -6.76 -26.59 -15.03
N LYS A 402 -7.25 -27.58 -15.79
CA LYS A 402 -8.34 -28.48 -15.37
C LYS A 402 -8.03 -29.22 -14.05
N ASP A 403 -6.77 -29.58 -13.84
CA ASP A 403 -6.32 -30.31 -12.66
C ASP A 403 -5.97 -29.38 -11.48
N ASN A 404 -5.97 -28.06 -11.72
CA ASN A 404 -5.64 -27.02 -10.75
C ASN A 404 -6.81 -26.03 -10.53
N HIS A 405 -8.00 -26.37 -10.96
CA HIS A 405 -9.19 -25.50 -10.93
C HIS A 405 -9.51 -24.98 -9.53
N ASN A 406 -9.27 -25.80 -8.50
CA ASN A 406 -9.51 -25.45 -7.11
C ASN A 406 -8.63 -24.29 -6.59
N LYS A 407 -7.49 -23.98 -7.19
CA LYS A 407 -6.68 -22.81 -6.81
C LYS A 407 -7.49 -21.50 -6.87
N LEU A 408 -8.36 -21.35 -7.87
CA LEU A 408 -9.19 -20.14 -7.99
C LEU A 408 -10.49 -20.18 -7.17
N THR A 409 -10.94 -21.36 -6.74
CA THR A 409 -12.17 -21.48 -5.93
C THR A 409 -11.88 -21.53 -4.43
N PHE A 410 -10.66 -21.89 -4.03
CA PHE A 410 -10.29 -22.11 -2.63
C PHE A 410 -10.39 -20.85 -1.77
N ALA A 411 -10.07 -19.68 -2.32
CA ALA A 411 -10.12 -18.40 -1.59
C ALA A 411 -11.48 -18.12 -0.95
N MET A 412 -12.59 -18.59 -1.55
CA MET A 412 -13.91 -18.42 -0.96
C MET A 412 -14.14 -19.26 0.29
N SER A 413 -13.35 -20.31 0.54
CA SER A 413 -13.46 -21.13 1.75
C SER A 413 -13.06 -20.38 3.02
N TYR A 414 -12.20 -19.34 2.90
CA TYR A 414 -11.73 -18.53 4.02
C TYR A 414 -12.08 -17.04 3.88
N ASN A 415 -12.90 -16.67 2.88
CA ASN A 415 -13.23 -15.26 2.56
C ASN A 415 -13.84 -14.49 3.75
N GLU A 416 -14.54 -15.18 4.67
CA GLU A 416 -15.15 -14.57 5.85
C GLU A 416 -14.19 -14.45 7.05
N ALA A 417 -12.97 -15.01 6.96
CA ALA A 417 -12.01 -14.98 8.05
C ALA A 417 -11.41 -13.58 8.28
N GLU A 418 -11.18 -12.83 7.22
CA GLU A 418 -10.55 -11.50 7.26
C GLU A 418 -11.20 -10.55 6.24
N ARG A 419 -10.95 -9.26 6.39
CA ARG A 419 -11.32 -8.24 5.39
C ARG A 419 -10.20 -8.09 4.37
N TYR A 420 -10.35 -8.74 3.22
CA TYR A 420 -9.29 -8.88 2.25
C TYR A 420 -9.22 -7.78 1.18
N ILE A 421 -7.97 -7.46 0.78
CA ILE A 421 -7.64 -6.83 -0.50
C ILE A 421 -7.02 -7.91 -1.39
N LEU A 422 -7.54 -8.10 -2.60
CA LEU A 422 -6.89 -8.89 -3.63
C LEU A 422 -5.76 -8.05 -4.23
N VAL A 423 -4.54 -8.51 -4.07
CA VAL A 423 -3.34 -7.74 -4.41
C VAL A 423 -2.56 -8.38 -5.54
N LEU A 424 -2.11 -7.57 -6.47
CA LEU A 424 -1.02 -7.85 -7.39
C LEU A 424 -0.01 -6.72 -7.21
N SER A 425 0.85 -6.85 -6.20
CA SER A 425 1.75 -5.81 -5.70
C SER A 425 3.06 -5.74 -6.49
N HIS A 426 3.90 -4.76 -6.12
CA HIS A 426 5.24 -4.58 -6.66
C HIS A 426 6.12 -5.84 -6.50
N ASP A 427 5.99 -6.57 -5.40
CA ASP A 427 6.79 -7.76 -5.11
C ASP A 427 6.66 -8.87 -6.16
N GLU A 428 5.54 -8.88 -6.89
CA GLU A 428 5.27 -9.91 -7.87
C GLU A 428 5.86 -9.62 -9.26
N VAL A 429 6.46 -8.46 -9.48
CA VAL A 429 6.99 -8.03 -10.77
C VAL A 429 8.47 -7.61 -10.72
N VAL A 430 9.21 -8.16 -9.77
CA VAL A 430 10.64 -7.93 -9.51
C VAL A 430 11.38 -9.24 -9.28
N HIS A 431 12.70 -9.18 -9.19
CA HIS A 431 13.57 -10.28 -8.76
C HIS A 431 13.39 -11.59 -9.56
N LEU A 432 13.33 -11.48 -10.90
CA LEU A 432 13.19 -12.62 -11.83
C LEU A 432 11.83 -13.35 -11.71
N LYS A 433 10.81 -12.70 -11.15
CA LYS A 433 9.45 -13.22 -11.10
C LYS A 433 8.65 -12.97 -12.40
N CYS A 434 9.20 -12.23 -13.35
CA CYS A 434 8.58 -11.73 -14.58
C CYS A 434 7.49 -10.66 -14.36
N SER A 435 7.24 -9.83 -15.38
CA SER A 435 6.05 -8.94 -15.40
C SER A 435 4.75 -9.76 -15.45
N MET A 436 3.60 -9.15 -15.12
CA MET A 436 2.32 -9.86 -15.20
C MET A 436 2.03 -10.44 -16.57
N LEU A 437 2.34 -9.70 -17.64
CA LEU A 437 2.20 -10.21 -19.02
C LEU A 437 3.10 -11.43 -19.26
N ASN A 438 4.34 -11.38 -18.81
CA ASN A 438 5.31 -12.45 -19.07
C ASN A 438 5.12 -13.69 -18.20
N LYS A 439 4.31 -13.60 -17.14
CA LYS A 439 3.81 -14.78 -16.42
C LYS A 439 2.79 -15.58 -17.22
N MET A 440 2.09 -14.94 -18.18
CA MET A 440 1.04 -15.59 -18.95
C MET A 440 1.63 -16.56 -19.99
N PRO A 441 1.16 -17.81 -20.07
CA PRO A 441 1.50 -18.74 -21.14
C PRO A 441 0.90 -18.30 -22.46
N GLY A 442 1.39 -18.88 -23.56
CA GLY A 442 0.94 -18.58 -24.91
C GLY A 442 1.86 -17.60 -25.65
N LEU A 443 1.45 -17.20 -26.83
CA LEU A 443 2.18 -16.31 -27.74
C LEU A 443 1.26 -15.19 -28.25
N GLY A 444 1.85 -14.08 -28.66
CA GLY A 444 1.13 -12.98 -29.30
C GLY A 444 -0.05 -12.49 -28.46
N ILE A 445 -1.19 -12.28 -29.11
CA ILE A 445 -2.41 -11.74 -28.49
C ILE A 445 -3.00 -12.65 -27.38
N ASP A 446 -2.73 -13.95 -27.41
CA ASP A 446 -3.27 -14.87 -26.41
C ASP A 446 -2.71 -14.61 -25.01
N LYS A 447 -1.47 -14.11 -24.88
CA LYS A 447 -0.93 -13.65 -23.60
C LYS A 447 -1.76 -12.51 -23.02
N PHE A 448 -2.14 -11.54 -23.85
CA PHE A 448 -2.94 -10.37 -23.44
C PHE A 448 -4.38 -10.78 -23.09
N ARG A 449 -5.00 -11.64 -23.91
CA ARG A 449 -6.33 -12.18 -23.63
C ARG A 449 -6.38 -12.98 -22.34
N ASN A 450 -5.35 -13.80 -22.09
CA ASN A 450 -5.23 -14.56 -20.85
C ASN A 450 -5.09 -13.63 -19.64
N LEU A 451 -4.24 -12.60 -19.72
CA LEU A 451 -4.09 -11.60 -18.66
C LEU A 451 -5.42 -10.86 -18.40
N VAL A 452 -6.11 -10.46 -19.46
CA VAL A 452 -7.44 -9.82 -19.38
C VAL A 452 -8.46 -10.73 -18.69
N ALA A 453 -8.50 -12.03 -19.05
CA ALA A 453 -9.38 -12.99 -18.36
C ALA A 453 -9.09 -13.03 -16.85
N GLY A 454 -7.81 -13.01 -16.46
CA GLY A 454 -7.39 -12.92 -15.06
C GLY A 454 -7.86 -11.63 -14.39
N TYR A 455 -7.72 -10.48 -15.03
CA TYR A 455 -8.17 -9.21 -14.47
C TYR A 455 -9.70 -9.13 -14.33
N VAL A 456 -10.47 -9.65 -15.28
CA VAL A 456 -11.94 -9.71 -15.14
C VAL A 456 -12.33 -10.58 -13.96
N PHE A 457 -11.68 -11.75 -13.80
CA PHE A 457 -11.92 -12.63 -12.66
C PHE A 457 -11.60 -11.90 -11.34
N MET A 458 -10.41 -11.30 -11.22
CA MET A 458 -9.99 -10.55 -10.04
C MET A 458 -10.95 -9.41 -9.71
N MET A 459 -11.31 -8.57 -10.69
CA MET A 459 -12.19 -7.41 -10.46
C MET A 459 -13.61 -7.81 -10.07
N ALA A 460 -14.10 -8.95 -10.55
CA ALA A 460 -15.41 -9.46 -10.17
C ALA A 460 -15.39 -10.27 -8.86
N HIS A 461 -14.27 -10.86 -8.45
CA HIS A 461 -14.17 -11.68 -7.25
C HIS A 461 -14.38 -10.86 -5.96
N SER A 462 -14.71 -11.52 -4.85
CA SER A 462 -14.85 -10.90 -3.52
C SER A 462 -13.52 -10.34 -3.03
N GLY A 463 -13.54 -9.19 -2.36
CA GLY A 463 -12.37 -8.47 -1.84
C GLY A 463 -12.13 -7.13 -2.53
N LYS A 464 -11.44 -6.19 -1.83
CA LYS A 464 -10.99 -4.92 -2.40
C LYS A 464 -9.87 -5.19 -3.41
N LYS A 465 -9.42 -4.21 -4.17
CA LYS A 465 -8.52 -4.39 -5.33
C LYS A 465 -7.25 -3.56 -5.18
N LEU A 466 -6.11 -4.15 -5.55
CA LEU A 466 -4.85 -3.44 -5.71
C LEU A 466 -4.12 -3.94 -6.95
N LEU A 467 -3.68 -3.00 -7.79
CA LEU A 467 -2.74 -3.23 -8.88
C LEU A 467 -1.53 -2.30 -8.72
N PHE A 468 -0.35 -2.87 -8.87
CA PHE A 468 0.88 -2.09 -8.96
C PHE A 468 0.99 -1.40 -10.33
N MET A 469 1.53 -0.19 -10.35
CA MET A 469 1.73 0.63 -11.54
C MET A 469 2.39 -0.14 -12.70
N GLY A 470 1.90 0.08 -13.92
CA GLY A 470 2.36 -0.59 -15.14
C GLY A 470 1.64 -1.91 -15.44
N GLN A 471 1.01 -2.55 -14.46
CA GLN A 471 0.25 -3.78 -14.69
C GLN A 471 -1.02 -3.53 -15.49
N GLU A 472 -1.63 -2.36 -15.33
CA GLU A 472 -2.85 -1.96 -15.99
C GLU A 472 -2.73 -1.77 -17.51
N PHE A 473 -1.50 -1.66 -18.02
CA PHE A 473 -1.22 -1.66 -19.46
C PHE A 473 -0.27 -2.78 -19.89
N ALA A 474 -0.15 -3.82 -19.05
CA ALA A 474 0.63 -5.02 -19.34
C ALA A 474 2.11 -4.75 -19.63
N GLN A 475 2.80 -3.97 -18.80
CA GLN A 475 4.23 -3.70 -18.94
C GLN A 475 5.02 -4.99 -19.20
N VAL A 476 5.97 -4.95 -20.14
CA VAL A 476 6.72 -6.14 -20.58
C VAL A 476 7.88 -6.46 -19.64
N GLN A 477 8.62 -5.43 -19.23
CA GLN A 477 9.76 -5.59 -18.33
C GLN A 477 9.31 -5.67 -16.87
N GLU A 478 10.09 -6.34 -16.03
CA GLU A 478 9.97 -6.21 -14.58
C GLU A 478 10.16 -4.75 -14.17
N TRP A 479 9.53 -4.36 -13.07
CA TRP A 479 9.72 -3.04 -12.51
C TRP A 479 11.15 -2.85 -12.00
N SER A 480 11.64 -1.62 -12.08
CA SER A 480 12.87 -1.15 -11.48
C SER A 480 12.71 0.30 -11.04
N GLU A 481 13.22 0.64 -9.87
CA GLU A 481 13.28 1.99 -9.34
C GLU A 481 14.19 2.92 -10.14
N GLU A 482 15.10 2.36 -10.94
CA GLU A 482 16.08 3.13 -11.70
C GLU A 482 15.53 3.76 -12.98
N ARG A 483 14.34 3.34 -13.43
CA ARG A 483 13.73 3.82 -14.68
C ARG A 483 12.24 4.08 -14.51
N GLU A 484 11.68 4.90 -15.40
CA GLU A 484 10.23 5.08 -15.51
C GLU A 484 9.54 3.85 -16.09
N LEU A 485 8.21 3.80 -15.97
CA LEU A 485 7.38 2.82 -16.65
C LEU A 485 7.52 2.94 -18.17
N ASP A 486 7.32 1.84 -18.86
CA ASP A 486 7.45 1.73 -20.33
C ASP A 486 6.22 2.38 -21.03
N TRP A 487 5.93 3.64 -20.77
CA TRP A 487 4.76 4.37 -21.31
C TRP A 487 4.65 4.33 -22.83
N TYR A 488 5.76 4.18 -23.55
CA TYR A 488 5.80 4.01 -25.01
C TYR A 488 5.02 2.79 -25.49
N LEU A 489 4.80 1.79 -24.64
CA LEU A 489 4.03 0.58 -24.97
C LEU A 489 2.58 0.92 -25.31
N LEU A 490 2.04 2.03 -24.79
CA LEU A 490 0.67 2.47 -25.11
C LEU A 490 0.47 2.89 -26.58
N ALA A 491 1.55 3.08 -27.33
CA ALA A 491 1.49 3.19 -28.78
C ALA A 491 1.18 1.83 -29.48
N ASN A 492 1.32 0.71 -28.77
CA ASN A 492 0.98 -0.60 -29.27
C ASN A 492 -0.47 -0.95 -28.91
N PRO A 493 -1.31 -1.30 -29.88
CA PRO A 493 -2.72 -1.60 -29.68
C PRO A 493 -3.03 -2.68 -28.63
N GLN A 494 -2.15 -3.67 -28.46
CA GLN A 494 -2.35 -4.75 -27.49
C GLN A 494 -2.24 -4.24 -26.04
N HIS A 495 -1.31 -3.33 -25.76
CA HIS A 495 -1.15 -2.71 -24.44
C HIS A 495 -2.29 -1.71 -24.15
N LEU A 496 -2.66 -0.92 -25.17
CA LEU A 496 -3.81 -0.02 -25.08
C LEU A 496 -5.13 -0.77 -24.82
N TYR A 497 -5.30 -1.95 -25.46
CA TYR A 497 -6.44 -2.84 -25.19
C TYR A 497 -6.52 -3.22 -23.71
N VAL A 498 -5.41 -3.68 -23.10
CA VAL A 498 -5.40 -4.05 -21.67
C VAL A 498 -5.74 -2.85 -20.81
N GLN A 499 -5.16 -1.68 -21.09
CA GLN A 499 -5.46 -0.46 -20.34
C GLN A 499 -6.95 -0.08 -20.41
N ASN A 500 -7.54 -0.12 -21.61
CA ASN A 500 -8.95 0.16 -21.81
C ASN A 500 -9.87 -0.85 -21.09
N VAL A 501 -9.46 -2.13 -21.05
CA VAL A 501 -10.16 -3.16 -20.28
C VAL A 501 -10.10 -2.84 -18.78
N VAL A 502 -8.92 -2.63 -18.22
CA VAL A 502 -8.76 -2.31 -16.79
C VAL A 502 -9.56 -1.06 -16.42
N LYS A 503 -9.48 -0.02 -17.23
CA LYS A 503 -10.28 1.21 -17.08
C LYS A 503 -11.79 0.90 -17.03
N SER A 504 -12.29 0.12 -17.99
CA SER A 504 -13.71 -0.27 -18.06
C SER A 504 -14.15 -1.06 -16.82
N LEU A 505 -13.30 -1.96 -16.34
CA LEU A 505 -13.55 -2.78 -15.16
C LEU A 505 -13.56 -1.94 -13.88
N LEU A 506 -12.63 -1.00 -13.71
CA LEU A 506 -12.58 -0.09 -12.55
C LEU A 506 -13.80 0.83 -12.49
N HIS A 507 -14.23 1.38 -13.63
CA HIS A 507 -15.45 2.16 -13.69
C HIS A 507 -16.71 1.32 -13.42
N ALA A 508 -16.76 0.07 -13.87
CA ALA A 508 -17.84 -0.85 -13.51
C ALA A 508 -17.79 -1.18 -12.01
N TYR A 509 -16.63 -1.49 -11.47
CA TYR A 509 -16.41 -1.79 -10.05
C TYR A 509 -16.92 -0.65 -9.15
N THR A 510 -16.55 0.57 -9.43
CA THR A 510 -16.98 1.73 -8.62
C THR A 510 -18.47 2.06 -8.77
N LYS A 511 -19.06 1.75 -9.92
CA LYS A 511 -20.46 2.05 -10.23
C LYS A 511 -21.46 1.08 -9.61
N TYR A 512 -21.14 -0.23 -9.53
CA TYR A 512 -22.09 -1.27 -9.13
C TYR A 512 -21.79 -1.80 -7.72
N PRO A 513 -22.65 -1.50 -6.72
CA PRO A 513 -22.44 -1.96 -5.32
C PRO A 513 -22.32 -3.47 -5.16
N ALA A 514 -22.83 -4.26 -6.10
CA ALA A 514 -22.69 -5.70 -6.11
C ALA A 514 -21.22 -6.17 -6.09
N PHE A 515 -20.27 -5.37 -6.58
CA PHE A 515 -18.86 -5.74 -6.57
C PHE A 515 -18.16 -5.58 -5.23
N TYR A 516 -18.66 -4.68 -4.33
CA TYR A 516 -17.89 -4.28 -3.16
C TYR A 516 -18.69 -4.18 -1.84
N GLU A 517 -20.02 -4.10 -1.88
CA GLU A 517 -20.83 -3.78 -0.69
C GLU A 517 -20.93 -4.96 0.29
N GLN A 518 -20.75 -6.17 -0.20
CA GLN A 518 -20.82 -7.42 0.57
C GLN A 518 -19.62 -8.34 0.31
N ASP A 519 -18.41 -7.78 0.39
CA ASP A 519 -17.17 -8.54 0.15
C ASP A 519 -16.84 -9.55 1.24
N LEU A 520 -17.45 -9.42 2.43
CA LEU A 520 -17.08 -10.17 3.62
C LEU A 520 -17.95 -11.40 3.87
N SER A 521 -18.89 -11.72 2.97
CA SER A 521 -19.79 -12.82 3.22
C SER A 521 -20.31 -13.49 1.96
N TRP A 522 -20.72 -14.72 2.10
CA TRP A 522 -21.43 -15.49 1.06
C TRP A 522 -22.74 -14.84 0.64
N ALA A 523 -23.29 -13.92 1.42
CA ALA A 523 -24.48 -13.15 0.97
C ALA A 523 -24.19 -12.32 -0.28
N GLY A 524 -22.95 -11.88 -0.47
CA GLY A 524 -22.48 -11.12 -1.64
C GLY A 524 -21.93 -11.95 -2.78
N PHE A 525 -21.80 -13.28 -2.62
CA PHE A 525 -21.18 -14.16 -3.61
C PHE A 525 -21.91 -15.48 -3.74
N GLU A 526 -22.12 -15.95 -4.97
CA GLU A 526 -22.70 -17.26 -5.25
C GLU A 526 -22.02 -17.89 -6.47
N TRP A 527 -21.41 -19.06 -6.31
CA TRP A 527 -20.98 -19.84 -7.46
C TRP A 527 -22.18 -20.30 -8.28
N ILE A 528 -22.13 -20.09 -9.59
CA ILE A 528 -23.04 -20.73 -10.53
C ILE A 528 -22.53 -22.12 -10.84
N ASN A 529 -21.26 -22.21 -11.22
CA ASN A 529 -20.58 -23.48 -11.37
C ASN A 529 -19.11 -23.35 -10.90
N ALA A 530 -18.81 -23.94 -9.73
CA ALA A 530 -17.46 -23.99 -9.17
C ALA A 530 -16.65 -25.18 -9.69
N ASN A 531 -17.25 -26.10 -10.43
CA ASN A 531 -16.68 -27.41 -10.78
C ASN A 531 -16.57 -27.64 -12.30
N ASP A 532 -16.57 -26.59 -13.11
CA ASP A 532 -16.36 -26.69 -14.56
C ASP A 532 -14.88 -26.81 -14.93
N ASN A 533 -14.17 -27.71 -14.24
CA ASN A 533 -12.75 -27.90 -14.36
C ASN A 533 -12.34 -28.44 -15.74
N THR A 534 -13.15 -29.30 -16.37
CA THR A 534 -12.86 -29.89 -17.67
C THR A 534 -12.74 -28.83 -18.78
N ARG A 535 -13.49 -27.74 -18.66
CA ARG A 535 -13.43 -26.58 -19.56
C ARG A 535 -12.59 -25.42 -18.99
N SER A 536 -12.21 -25.50 -17.71
CA SER A 536 -11.56 -24.38 -16.97
C SER A 536 -12.32 -23.06 -17.09
N ILE A 537 -13.65 -23.15 -16.98
CA ILE A 537 -14.56 -22.00 -16.98
C ILE A 537 -15.07 -21.76 -15.56
N PHE A 538 -15.12 -20.50 -15.17
CA PHE A 538 -15.63 -20.07 -13.87
C PHE A 538 -16.85 -19.18 -14.07
N SER A 539 -17.90 -19.47 -13.31
CA SER A 539 -19.11 -18.64 -13.32
C SER A 539 -19.64 -18.42 -11.90
N PHE A 540 -19.89 -17.17 -11.56
CA PHE A 540 -20.40 -16.78 -10.24
C PHE A 540 -21.19 -15.48 -10.31
N VAL A 541 -21.98 -15.20 -9.28
CA VAL A 541 -22.78 -13.99 -9.14
C VAL A 541 -22.29 -13.17 -7.95
N ARG A 542 -22.19 -11.86 -8.15
CA ARG A 542 -22.04 -10.87 -7.09
C ARG A 542 -23.38 -10.19 -6.82
N LYS A 543 -23.67 -9.95 -5.54
CA LYS A 543 -24.95 -9.41 -5.07
C LYS A 543 -24.75 -8.17 -4.20
N ALA A 544 -25.54 -7.13 -4.43
CA ALA A 544 -25.64 -5.97 -3.54
C ALA A 544 -26.61 -6.24 -2.38
N LYS A 545 -26.51 -5.50 -1.29
CA LYS A 545 -27.40 -5.59 -0.11
C LYS A 545 -28.88 -5.41 -0.46
N ASN A 546 -29.16 -4.54 -1.42
CA ASN A 546 -30.54 -4.26 -1.85
C ASN A 546 -31.09 -5.27 -2.88
N GLY A 547 -30.32 -6.30 -3.25
CA GLY A 547 -30.68 -7.31 -4.23
C GLY A 547 -30.89 -6.81 -5.66
N LYS A 548 -30.49 -5.57 -5.97
CA LYS A 548 -30.62 -4.97 -7.31
C LYS A 548 -29.27 -4.96 -8.02
N ASN A 549 -29.31 -5.04 -9.36
CA ASN A 549 -28.12 -4.99 -10.20
C ASN A 549 -27.05 -6.03 -9.78
N SER A 550 -27.48 -7.27 -9.57
CA SER A 550 -26.55 -8.40 -9.40
C SER A 550 -25.69 -8.56 -10.65
N ILE A 551 -24.46 -9.02 -10.47
CA ILE A 551 -23.51 -9.19 -11.57
C ILE A 551 -23.19 -10.68 -11.72
N LEU A 552 -23.50 -11.25 -12.90
CA LEU A 552 -22.98 -12.55 -13.31
C LEU A 552 -21.63 -12.35 -13.99
N CYS A 553 -20.62 -13.04 -13.51
CA CYS A 553 -19.30 -13.14 -14.12
C CYS A 553 -19.11 -14.52 -14.73
N VAL A 554 -18.59 -14.58 -15.97
CA VAL A 554 -18.24 -15.83 -16.65
C VAL A 554 -16.87 -15.65 -17.31
N VAL A 555 -15.91 -16.52 -17.00
CA VAL A 555 -14.54 -16.43 -17.52
C VAL A 555 -14.08 -17.80 -18.03
N ASN A 556 -13.59 -17.82 -19.26
CA ASN A 556 -12.95 -18.96 -19.91
C ASN A 556 -11.41 -18.79 -19.81
N PHE A 557 -10.72 -19.70 -19.14
CA PHE A 557 -9.28 -19.66 -19.03
C PHE A 557 -8.54 -20.58 -20.01
N THR A 558 -9.20 -20.91 -21.14
CA THR A 558 -8.61 -21.77 -22.18
C THR A 558 -8.67 -21.12 -23.56
N PRO A 559 -7.81 -21.57 -24.51
CA PRO A 559 -7.89 -21.13 -25.90
C PRO A 559 -9.07 -21.76 -26.67
N MET A 560 -9.96 -22.47 -25.98
CA MET A 560 -11.12 -23.10 -26.61
C MET A 560 -12.21 -22.08 -26.88
N HIS A 561 -12.85 -22.20 -28.03
CA HIS A 561 -14.02 -21.43 -28.46
C HIS A 561 -15.29 -22.30 -28.38
N TYR A 562 -16.41 -21.71 -27.99
CA TYR A 562 -17.72 -22.36 -27.93
C TYR A 562 -18.76 -21.48 -28.62
N ASP A 563 -19.36 -21.97 -29.73
CA ASP A 563 -20.35 -21.19 -30.50
C ASP A 563 -21.63 -20.93 -29.73
N ASP A 564 -22.08 -21.86 -28.90
CA ASP A 564 -23.31 -21.79 -28.09
C ASP A 564 -23.00 -22.21 -26.63
N PHE A 565 -22.19 -21.41 -25.92
CA PHE A 565 -21.92 -21.65 -24.52
C PHE A 565 -23.15 -21.30 -23.68
N LYS A 566 -23.60 -22.26 -22.86
CA LYS A 566 -24.72 -22.07 -21.92
C LYS A 566 -24.20 -21.94 -20.50
N VAL A 567 -24.76 -21.00 -19.73
CA VAL A 567 -24.53 -20.82 -18.30
C VAL A 567 -25.85 -20.70 -17.56
N GLY A 568 -25.93 -21.35 -16.40
CA GLY A 568 -27.06 -21.23 -15.50
C GLY A 568 -27.18 -19.81 -14.92
N VAL A 569 -28.40 -19.35 -14.71
CA VAL A 569 -28.67 -18.05 -14.08
C VAL A 569 -29.70 -18.18 -12.97
N ILE A 570 -29.58 -17.34 -11.93
CA ILE A 570 -30.41 -17.39 -10.71
C ILE A 570 -31.75 -16.62 -10.86
N SER A 571 -32.00 -16.04 -12.02
CA SER A 571 -33.16 -15.19 -12.24
C SER A 571 -33.69 -15.35 -13.68
N ASP A 572 -35.00 -15.27 -13.84
CA ASP A 572 -35.70 -15.19 -15.12
C ASP A 572 -35.64 -13.78 -15.75
N LYS A 573 -35.12 -12.79 -15.02
CA LYS A 573 -34.94 -11.43 -15.51
C LYS A 573 -33.95 -11.37 -16.65
N ARG A 574 -34.19 -10.45 -17.57
CA ARG A 574 -33.29 -10.19 -18.70
C ARG A 574 -31.95 -9.68 -18.22
N HIS A 575 -30.86 -10.31 -18.66
CA HIS A 575 -29.47 -9.98 -18.35
C HIS A 575 -28.94 -8.99 -19.39
N ARG A 576 -28.47 -7.85 -18.93
CA ARG A 576 -27.81 -6.85 -19.78
C ARG A 576 -26.31 -7.09 -19.78
N LEU A 577 -25.71 -7.22 -20.96
CA LEU A 577 -24.25 -7.27 -21.09
C LEU A 577 -23.66 -5.97 -20.57
N LEU A 578 -22.78 -6.08 -19.59
CA LEU A 578 -22.08 -4.97 -18.99
C LEU A 578 -20.65 -4.82 -19.56
N PHE A 579 -20.00 -5.94 -19.76
CA PHE A 579 -18.63 -6.03 -20.29
C PHE A 579 -18.45 -7.35 -21.06
N ALA A 580 -17.69 -7.29 -22.15
CA ALA A 580 -17.19 -8.44 -22.90
C ALA A 580 -15.73 -8.17 -23.29
N SER A 581 -14.83 -9.13 -23.04
CA SER A 581 -13.40 -8.97 -23.38
C SER A 581 -13.14 -8.89 -24.88
N ASP A 582 -14.09 -9.33 -25.69
CA ASP A 582 -14.07 -9.27 -27.16
C ASP A 582 -15.00 -8.18 -27.72
N ASP A 583 -15.36 -7.16 -26.95
CA ASP A 583 -16.15 -6.04 -27.44
C ASP A 583 -15.40 -5.34 -28.59
N PRO A 584 -16.03 -5.16 -29.77
CA PRO A 584 -15.41 -4.49 -30.90
C PRO A 584 -14.85 -3.09 -30.59
N GLU A 585 -15.46 -2.35 -29.68
CA GLU A 585 -14.97 -1.03 -29.27
C GLU A 585 -13.65 -1.11 -28.49
N LEU A 586 -13.44 -2.19 -27.72
CA LEU A 586 -12.16 -2.43 -27.03
C LEU A 586 -11.08 -2.94 -27.98
N LEU A 587 -11.48 -3.63 -29.03
CA LEU A 587 -10.60 -4.29 -30.00
C LEU A 587 -10.29 -3.44 -31.24
N LYS A 588 -10.96 -2.30 -31.42
CA LYS A 588 -10.88 -1.48 -32.64
C LYS A 588 -9.47 -1.10 -33.06
N ASP A 589 -8.61 -0.85 -32.06
CA ASP A 589 -7.23 -0.44 -32.30
C ASP A 589 -6.29 -1.65 -32.53
N LEU A 590 -6.77 -2.89 -32.29
CA LEU A 590 -6.04 -4.13 -32.58
C LEU A 590 -6.11 -4.54 -34.06
N ALA A 591 -6.97 -3.88 -34.85
CA ALA A 591 -7.11 -4.10 -36.27
C ALA A 591 -5.92 -3.49 -37.05
N GLY A 592 -4.73 -4.07 -36.92
CA GLY A 592 -3.63 -3.87 -37.89
C GLY A 592 -3.94 -4.62 -39.18
N ASP A 593 -3.34 -4.20 -40.30
CA ASP A 593 -3.57 -4.65 -41.69
C ASP A 593 -3.30 -6.16 -41.98
N GLY A 594 -3.54 -7.04 -41.01
CA GLY A 594 -3.39 -8.50 -41.14
C GLY A 594 -4.68 -9.18 -41.53
N GLU A 595 -4.76 -9.73 -42.71
CA GLU A 595 -5.80 -10.66 -43.17
C GLU A 595 -5.98 -11.79 -42.13
N ASP A 596 -7.24 -12.21 -41.88
CA ASP A 596 -7.69 -13.35 -41.06
C ASP A 596 -8.06 -13.13 -39.58
N GLN A 597 -8.25 -11.94 -39.09
CA GLN A 597 -8.92 -11.78 -37.79
C GLN A 597 -10.44 -11.70 -37.99
N ILE A 598 -11.14 -12.79 -37.68
CA ILE A 598 -12.61 -12.79 -37.59
C ILE A 598 -12.96 -11.97 -36.35
N TRP A 599 -13.34 -10.71 -36.57
CA TRP A 599 -13.87 -9.86 -35.51
C TRP A 599 -15.26 -10.37 -35.12
N PRO A 600 -15.55 -10.50 -33.82
CA PRO A 600 -16.87 -10.90 -33.39
C PRO A 600 -17.91 -9.87 -33.86
N GLU A 601 -19.04 -10.36 -34.37
CA GLU A 601 -20.21 -9.50 -34.59
C GLU A 601 -20.57 -8.78 -33.29
N LYS A 602 -21.11 -7.56 -33.42
CA LYS A 602 -21.54 -6.78 -32.27
C LYS A 602 -22.42 -7.63 -31.34
N ARG A 603 -21.97 -7.80 -30.08
CA ARG A 603 -22.67 -8.60 -29.09
C ARG A 603 -24.08 -8.06 -28.81
N LYS A 604 -25.03 -8.96 -28.54
CA LYS A 604 -26.36 -8.57 -28.07
C LYS A 604 -26.24 -7.78 -26.76
N LYS A 605 -26.98 -6.70 -26.67
CA LYS A 605 -27.01 -5.90 -25.42
C LYS A 605 -27.76 -6.61 -24.29
N TYR A 606 -28.71 -7.49 -24.62
CA TYR A 606 -29.57 -8.17 -23.67
C TYR A 606 -29.70 -9.65 -23.99
N TYR A 607 -29.69 -10.47 -22.95
CA TYR A 607 -29.88 -11.91 -23.00
C TYR A 607 -31.10 -12.26 -22.15
N THR A 608 -32.12 -12.89 -22.76
CA THR A 608 -33.32 -13.34 -22.07
C THR A 608 -33.16 -14.79 -21.64
N PRO A 609 -33.25 -15.08 -20.32
CA PRO A 609 -33.16 -16.43 -19.83
C PRO A 609 -34.23 -17.35 -20.43
N LYS A 610 -33.87 -18.59 -20.72
CA LYS A 610 -34.77 -19.68 -21.07
C LYS A 610 -34.99 -20.55 -19.84
N ALA A 611 -36.21 -21.09 -19.70
CA ALA A 611 -36.56 -22.09 -18.68
C ALA A 611 -35.93 -23.45 -19.07
N GLU A 612 -34.61 -23.49 -19.06
CA GLU A 612 -33.78 -24.66 -19.39
C GLU A 612 -32.74 -24.85 -18.29
N LYS A 613 -32.76 -26.00 -17.66
CA LYS A 613 -31.81 -26.29 -16.55
C LYS A 613 -30.36 -26.32 -17.04
N CYS A 614 -29.52 -25.57 -16.37
CA CYS A 614 -28.06 -25.54 -16.57
C CYS A 614 -27.36 -25.20 -15.26
N ASP A 615 -26.20 -25.80 -14.99
CA ASP A 615 -25.42 -25.54 -13.78
C ASP A 615 -26.24 -25.57 -12.48
N THR A 616 -27.15 -26.54 -12.35
CA THR A 616 -28.11 -26.70 -11.23
C THR A 616 -29.13 -25.57 -11.09
N LYS A 617 -29.18 -24.60 -12.02
CA LYS A 617 -30.16 -23.50 -12.05
C LYS A 617 -31.32 -23.84 -13.00
N ASP A 618 -32.53 -23.30 -12.73
CA ASP A 618 -33.72 -23.55 -13.53
C ASP A 618 -33.77 -22.76 -14.84
N TYR A 619 -32.93 -21.72 -14.95
CA TYR A 619 -32.84 -20.85 -16.11
C TYR A 619 -31.40 -20.82 -16.64
N SER A 620 -31.25 -20.56 -17.93
CA SER A 620 -29.97 -20.39 -18.60
C SER A 620 -29.97 -19.26 -19.62
N ILE A 621 -28.81 -18.70 -19.89
CA ILE A 621 -28.55 -17.84 -21.06
C ILE A 621 -27.46 -18.51 -21.92
N ALA A 622 -27.51 -18.25 -23.24
CA ALA A 622 -26.56 -18.78 -24.20
C ALA A 622 -25.93 -17.66 -25.02
N PHE A 623 -24.62 -17.79 -25.26
CA PHE A 623 -23.85 -16.84 -26.06
C PHE A 623 -22.54 -17.49 -26.57
N PRO A 624 -21.95 -17.01 -27.68
CA PRO A 624 -20.64 -17.45 -28.10
C PRO A 624 -19.56 -17.05 -27.07
N MET A 625 -18.73 -18.01 -26.64
CA MET A 625 -17.63 -17.83 -25.70
C MET A 625 -16.30 -17.96 -26.46
N PRO A 626 -15.56 -16.88 -26.66
CA PRO A 626 -14.27 -16.95 -27.36
C PRO A 626 -13.16 -17.53 -26.49
N ALA A 627 -12.04 -17.83 -27.12
CA ALA A 627 -10.80 -18.16 -26.43
C ALA A 627 -10.45 -17.07 -25.40
N TYR A 628 -10.18 -17.47 -24.15
CA TYR A 628 -9.94 -16.57 -23.03
C TYR A 628 -11.03 -15.52 -22.81
N GLY A 629 -12.26 -15.83 -23.21
CA GLY A 629 -13.40 -14.92 -23.14
C GLY A 629 -13.83 -14.65 -21.72
N ALA A 630 -14.14 -13.39 -21.42
CA ALA A 630 -14.59 -12.97 -20.09
C ALA A 630 -15.77 -11.98 -20.21
N PHE A 631 -16.83 -12.23 -19.45
CA PHE A 631 -18.10 -11.52 -19.56
C PHE A 631 -18.66 -11.13 -18.21
N LEU A 632 -19.24 -9.93 -18.15
CA LEU A 632 -20.04 -9.46 -17.02
C LEU A 632 -21.44 -9.10 -17.49
N PHE A 633 -22.46 -9.60 -16.80
CA PHE A 633 -23.86 -9.28 -17.06
C PHE A 633 -24.50 -8.71 -15.79
N VAL A 634 -25.34 -7.69 -15.94
CA VAL A 634 -26.14 -7.10 -14.86
C VAL A 634 -27.62 -7.43 -15.01
N PHE A 635 -28.30 -7.79 -13.89
CA PHE A 635 -29.72 -8.20 -13.89
C PHE A 635 -30.47 -7.86 -12.59
#